data_0125032e0966381d80c94d1e9a63ced3
#
_entry.id   0125032e0966381d80c94d1e9a63ced3
#
_cell.length_a   1.000
_cell.length_b   1.000
_cell.length_c   1.000
_cell.angle_alpha   90.00
_cell.angle_beta   90.00
_cell.angle_gamma   90.00
#
_symmetry.space_group_name_H-M   'P 1'
#
loop_
_entity.id
_entity.type
_entity.pdbx_description
1 polymer ?
#
loop_
_entity_poly.entity_id
_entity_poly.type
_entity_poly.pdbx_seq_one_letter_code
_entity_poly.pdbx_strand_id
1 'polypeptide(L)'
;VSIRSQTESSIVIEISVPGEFAGERLDRFLPEALKGHGVETSRALVQSLIKEAAVLVDGKKVKPRHALVEGESIQTTISQAGPGEIQGEAIEIDIIFEDEDIVVVNKSHGLVVHPASGNLDGTLVNALMHHCKGDLCRIAGDDRPGIVHRLDKDTSGCLVAAKNENAYHSLVAQFSGRETGKIYRAVVSGVPANEGGTLISQIGRHPVNRKKMAVVKPPAGKEAITDYRVLGSDSTANWASVECIIHTGRTHQIRVHLKECLHCPILGDPVYGQPRRQKVQVNRLMLHASQLSFNHPVTSDRMTFNAPLPDEFLAFE
;
A
#
# COMPACT_ATOMS: atom_id res chain seq x y z
N VAL A 1 0.67 -23.58 -29.94
CA VAL A 1 -0.13 -22.55 -29.24
C VAL A 1 -1.14 -21.98 -30.21
N SER A 2 -2.38 -21.90 -29.82
CA SER A 2 -3.45 -21.31 -30.62
C SER A 2 -4.28 -20.34 -29.78
N ILE A 3 -4.68 -19.21 -30.38
CA ILE A 3 -5.73 -18.36 -29.83
C ILE A 3 -7.06 -19.01 -30.17
N ARG A 4 -7.81 -19.51 -29.17
CA ARG A 4 -9.07 -20.23 -29.40
C ARG A 4 -10.27 -19.31 -29.63
N SER A 5 -10.30 -18.15 -28.98
CA SER A 5 -11.34 -17.14 -29.17
C SER A 5 -10.87 -15.79 -28.71
N GLN A 6 -11.33 -14.75 -29.39
CA GLN A 6 -11.13 -13.36 -29.00
C GLN A 6 -12.49 -12.71 -29.01
N THR A 7 -12.91 -12.17 -27.85
CA THR A 7 -14.09 -11.32 -27.70
C THR A 7 -13.63 -9.89 -27.42
N GLU A 8 -14.50 -8.90 -27.51
CA GLU A 8 -14.16 -7.50 -27.19
C GLU A 8 -13.61 -7.32 -25.78
N SER A 9 -13.83 -8.30 -24.88
CA SER A 9 -13.44 -8.20 -23.45
C SER A 9 -12.45 -9.27 -22.97
N SER A 10 -12.16 -10.33 -23.74
CA SER A 10 -11.23 -11.38 -23.28
C SER A 10 -10.57 -12.16 -24.41
N ILE A 11 -9.33 -12.61 -24.17
CA ILE A 11 -8.60 -13.55 -25.03
C ILE A 11 -8.47 -14.88 -24.30
N VAL A 12 -8.78 -15.98 -24.99
CA VAL A 12 -8.50 -17.32 -24.51
C VAL A 12 -7.28 -17.86 -25.26
N ILE A 13 -6.19 -18.07 -24.53
CA ILE A 13 -4.92 -18.61 -25.06
C ILE A 13 -4.78 -20.04 -24.59
N GLU A 14 -4.46 -20.94 -25.51
CA GLU A 14 -4.12 -22.33 -25.20
C GLU A 14 -2.66 -22.60 -25.53
N ILE A 15 -1.94 -23.16 -24.55
CA ILE A 15 -0.50 -23.44 -24.62
C ILE A 15 -0.30 -24.91 -24.29
N SER A 16 0.30 -25.69 -25.21
CA SER A 16 0.78 -27.04 -24.90
C SER A 16 2.17 -26.94 -24.26
N VAL A 17 2.40 -27.66 -23.20
CA VAL A 17 3.67 -27.67 -22.45
C VAL A 17 4.74 -28.40 -23.26
N PRO A 18 5.84 -27.71 -23.67
CA PRO A 18 6.95 -28.38 -24.31
C PRO A 18 7.74 -29.28 -23.34
N GLY A 19 8.36 -30.35 -23.83
CA GLY A 19 9.09 -31.30 -22.99
C GLY A 19 10.21 -30.68 -22.15
N GLU A 20 10.87 -29.65 -22.65
CA GLU A 20 11.93 -28.91 -21.94
C GLU A 20 11.46 -28.21 -20.67
N PHE A 21 10.15 -27.95 -20.51
CA PHE A 21 9.53 -27.34 -19.34
C PHE A 21 8.84 -28.35 -18.41
N ALA A 22 8.97 -29.67 -18.69
CA ALA A 22 8.43 -30.69 -17.80
C ALA A 22 9.09 -30.61 -16.42
N GLY A 23 8.27 -30.60 -15.37
CA GLY A 23 8.69 -30.41 -13.96
C GLY A 23 8.81 -28.99 -13.53
N GLU A 24 8.74 -27.99 -14.42
CA GLU A 24 8.71 -26.58 -14.02
C GLU A 24 7.36 -26.20 -13.40
N ARG A 25 7.38 -25.15 -12.62
CA ARG A 25 6.16 -24.67 -11.96
C ARG A 25 5.33 -23.79 -12.90
N LEU A 26 4.03 -24.05 -12.95
CA LEU A 26 3.08 -23.30 -13.76
C LEU A 26 3.20 -21.77 -13.55
N ASP A 27 3.36 -21.29 -12.30
CA ASP A 27 3.45 -19.86 -11.98
C ASP A 27 4.78 -19.20 -12.40
N ARG A 28 5.76 -19.97 -12.86
CA ARG A 28 7.00 -19.48 -13.46
C ARG A 28 6.97 -19.57 -14.98
N PHE A 29 6.52 -20.68 -15.51
CA PHE A 29 6.43 -20.92 -16.94
C PHE A 29 5.45 -19.97 -17.64
N LEU A 30 4.24 -19.82 -17.10
CA LEU A 30 3.14 -19.14 -17.80
C LEU A 30 3.42 -17.66 -18.13
N PRO A 31 4.06 -16.83 -17.28
CA PRO A 31 4.42 -15.45 -17.65
C PRO A 31 5.32 -15.38 -18.89
N GLU A 32 6.36 -16.21 -18.95
CA GLU A 32 7.31 -16.25 -20.09
C GLU A 32 6.62 -16.75 -21.36
N ALA A 33 5.80 -17.80 -21.24
CA ALA A 33 5.04 -18.32 -22.36
C ALA A 33 4.04 -17.29 -22.94
N LEU A 34 3.37 -16.54 -22.10
CA LEU A 34 2.44 -15.48 -22.51
C LEU A 34 3.16 -14.30 -23.16
N LYS A 35 4.34 -13.89 -22.63
CA LYS A 35 5.16 -12.84 -23.23
C LYS A 35 5.57 -13.18 -24.68
N GLY A 36 5.89 -14.44 -24.96
CA GLY A 36 6.16 -14.92 -26.32
C GLY A 36 4.98 -14.74 -27.29
N HIS A 37 3.78 -14.46 -26.78
CA HIS A 37 2.54 -14.21 -27.53
C HIS A 37 2.06 -12.75 -27.47
N GLY A 38 2.93 -11.83 -27.05
CA GLY A 38 2.62 -10.41 -26.98
C GLY A 38 1.76 -10.00 -25.78
N VAL A 39 1.57 -10.90 -24.80
CA VAL A 39 0.81 -10.62 -23.59
C VAL A 39 1.76 -10.50 -22.41
N GLU A 40 2.05 -9.24 -22.02
CA GLU A 40 2.88 -8.97 -20.86
C GLU A 40 2.11 -9.26 -19.57
N THR A 41 2.62 -10.19 -18.78
CA THR A 41 2.01 -10.56 -17.50
C THR A 41 3.07 -10.69 -16.40
N SER A 42 2.71 -10.29 -15.18
CA SER A 42 3.55 -10.54 -14.03
C SER A 42 3.23 -11.91 -13.40
N ARG A 43 4.21 -12.51 -12.73
CA ARG A 43 4.00 -13.73 -11.95
C ARG A 43 2.89 -13.57 -10.90
N ALA A 44 2.73 -12.39 -10.32
CA ALA A 44 1.67 -12.09 -9.36
C ALA A 44 0.29 -12.15 -10.01
N LEU A 45 0.13 -11.58 -11.21
CA LEU A 45 -1.11 -11.63 -11.99
C LEU A 45 -1.44 -13.09 -12.36
N VAL A 46 -0.47 -13.86 -12.85
CA VAL A 46 -0.68 -15.27 -13.17
C VAL A 46 -1.14 -16.07 -11.94
N GLN A 47 -0.58 -15.81 -10.77
CA GLN A 47 -1.04 -16.45 -9.52
C GLN A 47 -2.47 -16.07 -9.15
N SER A 48 -2.93 -14.85 -9.45
CA SER A 48 -4.33 -14.43 -9.27
C SER A 48 -5.23 -15.17 -10.24
N LEU A 49 -4.90 -15.15 -11.53
CA LEU A 49 -5.66 -15.86 -12.57
C LEU A 49 -5.84 -17.35 -12.26
N ILE A 50 -4.78 -18.02 -11.75
CA ILE A 50 -4.87 -19.42 -11.32
C ILE A 50 -5.85 -19.61 -10.16
N LYS A 51 -5.84 -18.71 -9.18
CA LYS A 51 -6.75 -18.78 -8.01
C LYS A 51 -8.21 -18.52 -8.41
N GLU A 52 -8.43 -17.61 -9.34
CA GLU A 52 -9.75 -17.26 -9.89
C GLU A 52 -10.27 -18.29 -10.90
N ALA A 53 -9.49 -19.35 -11.14
CA ALA A 53 -9.79 -20.38 -12.13
C ALA A 53 -9.86 -19.86 -13.59
N ALA A 54 -9.24 -18.73 -13.87
CA ALA A 54 -9.02 -18.23 -15.22
C ALA A 54 -7.87 -18.97 -15.95
N VAL A 55 -7.13 -19.82 -15.23
CA VAL A 55 -6.11 -20.75 -15.79
C VAL A 55 -6.50 -22.18 -15.44
N LEU A 56 -6.62 -23.00 -16.45
CA LEU A 56 -6.91 -24.43 -16.34
C LEU A 56 -5.80 -25.25 -16.99
N VAL A 57 -5.47 -26.40 -16.43
CA VAL A 57 -4.57 -27.39 -17.04
C VAL A 57 -5.38 -28.65 -17.33
N ASP A 58 -5.43 -29.07 -18.59
CA ASP A 58 -6.30 -30.16 -19.08
C ASP A 58 -7.76 -29.98 -18.62
N GLY A 59 -8.25 -28.73 -18.66
CA GLY A 59 -9.61 -28.35 -18.23
C GLY A 59 -9.84 -28.37 -16.70
N LYS A 60 -8.80 -28.59 -15.88
CA LYS A 60 -8.91 -28.69 -14.42
C LYS A 60 -8.26 -27.50 -13.70
N LYS A 61 -8.83 -27.13 -12.56
CA LYS A 61 -8.23 -26.14 -11.65
C LYS A 61 -6.99 -26.74 -10.99
N VAL A 62 -5.87 -26.01 -11.00
CA VAL A 62 -4.61 -26.40 -10.40
C VAL A 62 -4.09 -25.36 -9.41
N LYS A 63 -3.06 -25.68 -8.66
CA LYS A 63 -2.38 -24.71 -7.76
C LYS A 63 -1.27 -23.98 -8.52
N PRO A 64 -0.89 -22.74 -8.13
CA PRO A 64 0.21 -21.99 -8.78
C PRO A 64 1.54 -22.74 -8.88
N ARG A 65 1.80 -23.65 -7.95
CA ARG A 65 3.00 -24.53 -7.92
C ARG A 65 2.80 -25.88 -8.60
N HIS A 66 1.77 -26.05 -9.43
CA HIS A 66 1.60 -27.25 -10.23
C HIS A 66 2.88 -27.51 -11.05
N ALA A 67 3.43 -28.72 -10.94
CA ALA A 67 4.57 -29.14 -11.74
C ALA A 67 4.04 -29.60 -13.10
N LEU A 68 4.49 -28.94 -14.16
CA LEU A 68 4.01 -29.18 -15.53
C LEU A 68 4.48 -30.53 -16.04
N VAL A 69 3.63 -31.18 -16.83
CA VAL A 69 3.96 -32.42 -17.55
C VAL A 69 3.97 -32.13 -19.06
N GLU A 70 4.89 -32.75 -19.80
CA GLU A 70 4.96 -32.62 -21.25
C GLU A 70 3.60 -32.97 -21.88
N GLY A 71 3.13 -32.13 -22.80
CA GLY A 71 1.87 -32.31 -23.52
C GLY A 71 0.63 -31.83 -22.79
N GLU A 72 0.71 -31.41 -21.49
CA GLU A 72 -0.42 -30.77 -20.82
C GLU A 72 -0.88 -29.53 -21.59
N SER A 73 -2.21 -29.33 -21.68
CA SER A 73 -2.82 -28.15 -22.27
C SER A 73 -3.16 -27.15 -21.20
N ILE A 74 -2.52 -25.98 -21.24
CA ILE A 74 -2.82 -24.82 -20.36
C ILE A 74 -3.77 -23.90 -21.12
N GLN A 75 -4.99 -23.76 -20.62
CA GLN A 75 -5.96 -22.78 -21.10
C GLN A 75 -5.98 -21.58 -20.18
N THR A 76 -5.70 -20.41 -20.71
CA THR A 76 -5.68 -19.14 -19.95
C THR A 76 -6.69 -18.17 -20.56
N THR A 77 -7.65 -17.73 -19.75
CA THR A 77 -8.55 -16.63 -20.10
C THR A 77 -8.01 -15.33 -19.52
N ILE A 78 -7.61 -14.42 -20.40
CA ILE A 78 -7.08 -13.12 -20.01
C ILE A 78 -8.11 -12.08 -20.47
N SER A 79 -8.60 -11.29 -19.54
CA SER A 79 -9.39 -10.11 -19.90
C SER A 79 -8.51 -9.18 -20.74
N GLN A 80 -8.99 -8.73 -21.90
CA GLN A 80 -8.32 -7.68 -22.70
C GLN A 80 -8.46 -6.29 -22.06
N ALA A 81 -9.44 -6.11 -21.16
CA ALA A 81 -9.30 -5.06 -20.18
C ALA A 81 -8.03 -5.41 -19.39
N GLY A 82 -6.96 -4.67 -19.59
CA GLY A 82 -5.81 -4.64 -18.67
C GLY A 82 -6.32 -4.59 -17.23
N PRO A 83 -5.52 -4.75 -16.20
CA PRO A 83 -5.97 -4.62 -14.81
C PRO A 83 -6.88 -3.39 -14.79
N GLY A 84 -8.19 -3.58 -14.58
CA GLY A 84 -9.25 -2.75 -15.14
C GLY A 84 -8.95 -1.28 -14.93
N GLU A 85 -9.01 -0.49 -15.99
CA GLU A 85 -8.78 0.95 -15.92
C GLU A 85 -9.54 1.47 -14.71
N ILE A 86 -8.82 2.06 -13.76
CA ILE A 86 -9.44 2.50 -12.51
C ILE A 86 -10.53 3.50 -12.87
N GLN A 87 -11.76 3.10 -12.60
CA GLN A 87 -12.93 3.95 -12.83
C GLN A 87 -13.01 4.99 -11.72
N GLY A 88 -13.31 6.23 -12.10
CA GLY A 88 -13.59 7.29 -11.13
C GLY A 88 -14.89 7.00 -10.38
N GLU A 89 -14.86 7.07 -9.06
CA GLU A 89 -16.03 6.90 -8.19
C GLU A 89 -16.28 8.19 -7.41
N ALA A 90 -17.54 8.59 -7.29
CA ALA A 90 -17.97 9.77 -6.53
C ALA A 90 -17.89 9.52 -5.02
N ILE A 91 -16.66 9.34 -4.52
CA ILE A 91 -16.34 9.21 -3.11
C ILE A 91 -15.90 10.59 -2.61
N GLU A 92 -16.49 11.04 -1.49
CA GLU A 92 -16.10 12.31 -0.87
C GLU A 92 -14.67 12.25 -0.34
N ILE A 93 -13.87 13.24 -0.72
CA ILE A 93 -12.49 13.41 -0.27
C ILE A 93 -12.27 14.85 0.20
N ASP A 94 -11.52 15.02 1.27
CA ASP A 94 -11.15 16.31 1.83
C ASP A 94 -9.85 16.78 1.16
N ILE A 95 -9.98 17.83 0.31
CA ILE A 95 -8.85 18.43 -0.43
C ILE A 95 -8.22 19.53 0.43
N ILE A 96 -6.94 19.36 0.77
CA ILE A 96 -6.14 20.36 1.49
C ILE A 96 -5.58 21.40 0.51
N PHE A 97 -5.14 20.96 -0.66
CA PHE A 97 -4.56 21.81 -1.71
C PHE A 97 -4.67 21.12 -3.07
N GLU A 98 -4.86 21.91 -4.10
CA GLU A 98 -4.81 21.43 -5.48
C GLU A 98 -4.34 22.54 -6.42
N ASP A 99 -3.53 22.17 -7.41
CA ASP A 99 -3.15 23.00 -8.56
C ASP A 99 -3.11 22.15 -9.86
N GLU A 100 -2.37 22.61 -10.86
CA GLU A 100 -2.22 21.89 -12.14
C GLU A 100 -1.35 20.64 -12.03
N ASP A 101 -0.47 20.56 -11.04
CA ASP A 101 0.57 19.55 -10.92
C ASP A 101 0.27 18.50 -9.86
N ILE A 102 -0.31 18.91 -8.73
CA ILE A 102 -0.51 18.06 -7.57
C ILE A 102 -1.90 18.21 -6.94
N VAL A 103 -2.31 17.18 -6.22
CA VAL A 103 -3.43 17.26 -5.29
C VAL A 103 -3.00 16.69 -3.93
N VAL A 104 -3.27 17.44 -2.86
CA VAL A 104 -3.00 17.04 -1.46
C VAL A 104 -4.32 16.85 -0.75
N VAL A 105 -4.50 15.69 -0.14
CA VAL A 105 -5.75 15.32 0.53
C VAL A 105 -5.54 14.99 1.99
N ASN A 106 -6.56 15.22 2.81
CA ASN A 106 -6.70 14.64 4.14
C ASN A 106 -7.45 13.30 4.01
N LYS A 107 -6.70 12.21 3.83
CA LYS A 107 -7.29 10.89 3.67
C LYS A 107 -8.03 10.47 4.96
N SER A 108 -9.29 10.09 4.85
CA SER A 108 -10.04 9.51 5.97
C SER A 108 -9.49 8.13 6.39
N HIS A 109 -9.66 7.76 7.66
CA HIS A 109 -9.38 6.39 8.10
C HIS A 109 -10.36 5.41 7.44
N GLY A 110 -9.97 4.15 7.29
CA GLY A 110 -10.80 3.13 6.63
C GLY A 110 -10.72 3.13 5.10
N LEU A 111 -10.24 4.22 4.46
CA LEU A 111 -10.10 4.32 3.01
C LEU A 111 -8.76 3.71 2.56
N VAL A 112 -8.82 2.73 1.65
CA VAL A 112 -7.62 2.15 1.01
C VAL A 112 -7.08 3.13 -0.03
N VAL A 113 -5.75 3.24 -0.17
CA VAL A 113 -5.15 4.21 -1.11
C VAL A 113 -5.35 3.79 -2.57
N HIS A 114 -5.05 2.54 -2.92
CA HIS A 114 -5.13 2.01 -4.28
C HIS A 114 -5.63 0.57 -4.27
N PRO A 115 -6.22 0.07 -5.37
CA PRO A 115 -6.73 -1.28 -5.46
C PRO A 115 -5.71 -2.34 -5.03
N ALA A 116 -6.17 -3.29 -4.25
CA ALA A 116 -5.39 -4.43 -3.78
C ALA A 116 -6.31 -5.63 -3.57
N SER A 117 -5.72 -6.83 -3.40
CA SER A 117 -6.48 -8.04 -3.11
C SER A 117 -7.44 -7.83 -1.92
N GLY A 118 -8.75 -7.89 -2.19
CA GLY A 118 -9.83 -7.67 -1.24
C GLY A 118 -10.43 -6.27 -1.20
N ASN A 119 -9.92 -5.32 -2.02
CA ASN A 119 -10.49 -3.98 -2.23
C ASN A 119 -10.11 -3.58 -3.66
N LEU A 120 -10.92 -3.93 -4.64
CA LEU A 120 -10.66 -3.68 -6.07
C LEU A 120 -11.17 -2.30 -6.50
N ASP A 121 -12.11 -1.74 -5.76
CA ASP A 121 -12.80 -0.47 -5.95
C ASP A 121 -12.96 0.25 -4.60
N GLY A 122 -13.65 1.38 -4.58
CA GLY A 122 -13.88 2.15 -3.36
C GLY A 122 -12.59 2.68 -2.74
N THR A 123 -11.56 2.97 -3.53
CA THR A 123 -10.26 3.42 -3.04
C THR A 123 -10.06 4.94 -3.22
N LEU A 124 -9.04 5.50 -2.55
CA LEU A 124 -8.69 6.91 -2.74
C LEU A 124 -8.37 7.21 -4.21
N VAL A 125 -7.74 6.28 -4.92
CA VAL A 125 -7.44 6.47 -6.35
C VAL A 125 -8.72 6.56 -7.18
N ASN A 126 -9.76 5.75 -6.89
CA ASN A 126 -11.07 5.89 -7.56
C ASN A 126 -11.70 7.27 -7.30
N ALA A 127 -11.60 7.75 -6.05
CA ALA A 127 -12.07 9.09 -5.70
C ALA A 127 -11.30 10.20 -6.43
N LEU A 128 -9.96 10.12 -6.46
CA LEU A 128 -9.11 11.07 -7.17
C LEU A 128 -9.32 11.04 -8.69
N MET A 129 -9.50 9.87 -9.29
CA MET A 129 -9.83 9.74 -10.71
C MET A 129 -11.17 10.43 -11.05
N HIS A 130 -12.16 10.33 -10.17
CA HIS A 130 -13.43 11.05 -10.33
C HIS A 130 -13.23 12.56 -10.17
N HIS A 131 -12.56 12.99 -9.10
CA HIS A 131 -12.33 14.40 -8.78
C HIS A 131 -11.53 15.11 -9.87
N CYS A 132 -10.40 14.55 -10.29
CA CYS A 132 -9.53 15.08 -11.34
C CYS A 132 -10.00 14.76 -12.75
N LYS A 133 -11.22 14.22 -12.96
CA LYS A 133 -11.80 13.87 -14.26
C LYS A 133 -10.89 12.99 -15.14
N GLY A 134 -10.11 12.11 -14.52
CA GLY A 134 -9.14 11.24 -15.18
C GLY A 134 -7.73 11.82 -15.33
N ASP A 135 -7.52 13.08 -14.95
CA ASP A 135 -6.25 13.81 -15.04
C ASP A 135 -5.33 13.44 -13.85
N LEU A 136 -4.86 12.20 -13.83
CA LEU A 136 -3.82 11.72 -12.92
C LEU A 136 -2.71 11.04 -13.71
N CYS A 137 -1.47 11.22 -13.27
CA CYS A 137 -0.31 10.60 -13.89
C CYS A 137 -0.41 9.08 -13.87
N ARG A 138 -0.33 8.41 -15.03
CA ARG A 138 -0.44 6.95 -15.17
C ARG A 138 0.91 6.22 -15.27
N ILE A 139 2.03 6.92 -15.16
CA ILE A 139 3.38 6.31 -15.24
C ILE A 139 3.59 5.19 -14.21
N ALA A 140 2.97 5.28 -13.03
CA ALA A 140 3.08 4.25 -12.01
C ALA A 140 2.36 2.93 -12.35
N GLY A 141 1.63 2.90 -13.46
CA GLY A 141 0.73 1.83 -13.89
C GLY A 141 -0.72 2.23 -13.70
N ASP A 142 -1.60 1.57 -14.47
CA ASP A 142 -3.05 1.84 -14.47
C ASP A 142 -3.73 1.46 -13.14
N ASP A 143 -3.06 0.72 -12.28
CA ASP A 143 -3.56 0.28 -10.97
C ASP A 143 -3.35 1.33 -9.85
N ARG A 144 -2.58 2.40 -10.08
CA ARG A 144 -2.26 3.43 -9.08
C ARG A 144 -1.90 4.80 -9.66
N PRO A 145 -2.75 5.36 -10.55
CA PRO A 145 -2.49 6.66 -11.16
C PRO A 145 -2.23 7.73 -10.09
N GLY A 146 -1.19 8.53 -10.31
CA GLY A 146 -0.79 9.65 -9.46
C GLY A 146 -0.17 9.30 -8.10
N ILE A 147 -0.15 8.04 -7.69
CA ILE A 147 0.28 7.64 -6.34
C ILE A 147 1.80 7.54 -6.23
N VAL A 148 2.41 8.43 -5.47
CA VAL A 148 3.86 8.50 -5.21
C VAL A 148 4.25 7.94 -3.83
N HIS A 149 3.31 7.90 -2.88
CA HIS A 149 3.46 7.27 -1.57
C HIS A 149 2.12 6.76 -1.05
N ARG A 150 2.12 6.13 0.12
CA ARG A 150 0.89 5.55 0.66
C ARG A 150 0.79 5.70 2.17
N LEU A 151 -0.45 5.71 2.65
CA LEU A 151 -0.83 5.47 4.03
C LEU A 151 -1.49 4.10 4.16
N ASP A 152 -1.47 3.52 5.36
CA ASP A 152 -2.25 2.31 5.63
C ASP A 152 -3.76 2.62 5.54
N LYS A 153 -4.60 1.61 5.31
CA LYS A 153 -6.06 1.75 5.25
C LYS A 153 -6.62 2.58 6.40
N ASP A 154 -6.23 2.22 7.63
CA ASP A 154 -6.80 2.81 8.85
C ASP A 154 -6.04 4.05 9.34
N THR A 155 -4.95 4.44 8.70
CA THR A 155 -4.23 5.70 8.95
C THR A 155 -4.91 6.83 8.19
N SER A 156 -5.23 7.92 8.88
CA SER A 156 -5.75 9.15 8.27
C SER A 156 -4.66 10.20 8.06
N GLY A 157 -4.97 11.28 7.33
CA GLY A 157 -4.12 12.47 7.20
C GLY A 157 -3.53 12.71 5.83
N CYS A 158 -2.51 13.57 5.77
CA CYS A 158 -1.94 14.10 4.55
C CYS A 158 -1.42 13.05 3.57
N LEU A 159 -1.87 13.12 2.32
CA LEU A 159 -1.36 12.35 1.20
C LEU A 159 -1.32 13.25 -0.04
N VAL A 160 -0.24 13.17 -0.83
CA VAL A 160 -0.10 13.86 -2.11
C VAL A 160 -0.18 12.88 -3.28
N ALA A 161 -0.86 13.28 -4.34
CA ALA A 161 -0.86 12.59 -5.63
C ALA A 161 -0.42 13.55 -6.75
N ALA A 162 0.20 12.99 -7.79
CA ALA A 162 0.69 13.72 -8.96
C ALA A 162 -0.38 13.72 -10.07
N LYS A 163 -0.65 14.88 -10.67
CA LYS A 163 -1.59 15.02 -11.79
C LYS A 163 -0.91 14.79 -13.14
N ASN A 164 0.40 15.06 -13.24
CA ASN A 164 1.17 14.90 -14.47
C ASN A 164 2.51 14.19 -14.23
N GLU A 165 3.22 13.84 -15.31
CA GLU A 165 4.45 13.06 -15.29
C GLU A 165 5.61 13.80 -14.61
N ASN A 166 5.75 15.12 -14.86
CA ASN A 166 6.81 15.91 -14.25
C ASN A 166 6.66 15.94 -12.72
N ALA A 167 5.46 16.16 -12.24
CA ALA A 167 5.15 16.13 -10.82
C ALA A 167 5.40 14.74 -10.23
N TYR A 168 5.03 13.68 -10.93
CA TYR A 168 5.26 12.31 -10.49
C TYR A 168 6.76 12.03 -10.30
N HIS A 169 7.59 12.30 -11.31
CA HIS A 169 9.03 12.05 -11.24
C HIS A 169 9.70 12.88 -10.14
N SER A 170 9.36 14.16 -10.02
CA SER A 170 9.88 15.03 -8.97
C SER A 170 9.53 14.52 -7.58
N LEU A 171 8.25 14.22 -7.32
CA LEU A 171 7.82 13.71 -6.02
C LEU A 171 8.44 12.35 -5.69
N VAL A 172 8.50 11.40 -6.64
CA VAL A 172 9.16 10.10 -6.44
C VAL A 172 10.64 10.28 -6.08
N ALA A 173 11.34 11.20 -6.73
CA ALA A 173 12.73 11.52 -6.40
C ALA A 173 12.86 12.03 -4.96
N GLN A 174 12.01 12.99 -4.54
CA GLN A 174 12.01 13.55 -3.19
C GLN A 174 11.68 12.50 -2.12
N PHE A 175 10.67 11.63 -2.35
CA PHE A 175 10.34 10.54 -1.42
C PHE A 175 11.47 9.52 -1.32
N SER A 176 12.10 9.17 -2.44
CA SER A 176 13.23 8.23 -2.50
C SER A 176 14.50 8.83 -1.89
N GLY A 177 14.75 10.11 -2.12
CA GLY A 177 15.87 10.90 -1.57
C GLY A 177 15.70 11.23 -0.08
N ARG A 178 14.54 10.93 0.53
CA ARG A 178 14.20 11.28 1.93
C ARG A 178 14.18 12.79 2.18
N GLU A 179 13.83 13.58 1.17
CA GLU A 179 13.75 15.04 1.24
C GLU A 179 12.40 15.54 1.76
N THR A 180 11.41 14.64 1.85
CA THR A 180 10.06 14.94 2.35
C THR A 180 10.01 14.90 3.86
N GLY A 181 9.38 15.90 4.49
CA GLY A 181 9.04 15.87 5.91
C GLY A 181 7.70 15.16 6.13
N LYS A 182 7.64 14.28 7.13
CA LYS A 182 6.42 13.51 7.47
C LYS A 182 6.29 13.42 8.96
N ILE A 183 5.26 14.09 9.49
CA ILE A 183 4.95 14.11 10.94
C ILE A 183 3.62 13.40 11.14
N TYR A 184 3.59 12.54 12.14
CA TYR A 184 2.41 11.78 12.52
C TYR A 184 2.06 12.02 13.98
N ARG A 185 0.79 12.01 14.32
CA ARG A 185 0.27 11.94 15.66
C ARG A 185 -0.22 10.53 15.93
N ALA A 186 0.19 9.95 17.04
CA ALA A 186 -0.26 8.63 17.49
C ALA A 186 -0.67 8.69 18.95
N VAL A 187 -1.69 7.92 19.34
CA VAL A 187 -1.98 7.65 20.74
C VAL A 187 -1.69 6.18 21.02
N VAL A 188 -0.86 5.93 22.01
CA VAL A 188 -0.40 4.59 22.35
C VAL A 188 -1.00 4.08 23.67
N SER A 189 -1.13 2.75 23.78
CA SER A 189 -1.43 2.06 25.04
C SER A 189 -0.13 1.82 25.79
N GLY A 190 -0.01 2.40 26.97
CA GLY A 190 1.22 2.47 27.73
C GLY A 190 1.88 3.83 27.65
N VAL A 191 2.79 4.08 28.57
CA VAL A 191 3.60 5.31 28.61
C VAL A 191 5.05 4.90 28.28
N PRO A 192 5.66 5.48 27.21
CA PRO A 192 7.06 5.23 26.91
C PRO A 192 7.97 5.61 28.10
N ALA A 193 9.03 4.82 28.32
CA ALA A 193 9.97 5.04 29.42
C ALA A 193 10.78 6.36 29.27
N ASN A 194 10.98 6.81 28.02
CA ASN A 194 11.65 8.05 27.70
C ASN A 194 10.68 8.99 26.99
N GLU A 195 10.83 10.29 27.20
CA GLU A 195 10.00 11.33 26.59
C GLU A 195 10.24 11.50 25.07
N GLY A 196 11.32 10.95 24.54
CA GLY A 196 11.64 11.00 23.12
C GLY A 196 12.89 10.22 22.79
N GLY A 197 13.15 10.06 21.49
CA GLY A 197 14.34 9.39 20.98
C GLY A 197 14.18 8.95 19.52
N THR A 198 15.22 8.28 19.01
CA THR A 198 15.26 7.75 17.65
C THR A 198 15.18 6.22 17.68
N LEU A 199 14.22 5.66 16.94
CA LEU A 199 14.03 4.22 16.76
C LEU A 199 14.62 3.80 15.43
N ILE A 200 15.65 2.96 15.46
CA ILE A 200 16.33 2.43 14.27
C ILE A 200 16.23 0.91 14.29
N SER A 201 15.70 0.32 13.24
CA SER A 201 15.59 -1.14 13.11
C SER A 201 15.55 -1.59 11.64
N GLN A 202 15.61 -2.91 11.42
CA GLN A 202 15.26 -3.51 10.14
C GLN A 202 13.79 -3.97 10.19
N ILE A 203 12.95 -3.47 9.30
CA ILE A 203 11.56 -3.92 9.20
C ILE A 203 11.40 -4.82 7.98
N GLY A 204 10.89 -6.01 8.21
CA GLY A 204 10.61 -7.02 7.20
C GLY A 204 9.27 -7.72 7.45
N ARG A 205 8.91 -8.66 6.56
CA ARG A 205 7.72 -9.50 6.76
C ARG A 205 7.89 -10.38 7.99
N HIS A 206 6.85 -10.45 8.81
CA HIS A 206 6.85 -11.35 9.97
C HIS A 206 7.01 -12.81 9.51
N PRO A 207 7.92 -13.59 10.10
CA PRO A 207 8.29 -14.93 9.59
C PRO A 207 7.11 -15.91 9.53
N VAL A 208 6.16 -15.79 10.46
CA VAL A 208 5.00 -16.71 10.56
C VAL A 208 3.72 -16.05 10.04
N ASN A 209 3.44 -14.82 10.41
CA ASN A 209 2.19 -14.14 10.06
C ASN A 209 2.39 -13.17 8.89
N ARG A 210 2.01 -13.59 7.67
CA ARG A 210 2.19 -12.80 6.44
C ARG A 210 1.43 -11.47 6.40
N LYS A 211 0.43 -11.26 7.27
CA LYS A 211 -0.31 -10.00 7.40
C LYS A 211 0.42 -8.97 8.26
N LYS A 212 1.49 -9.37 8.96
CA LYS A 212 2.28 -8.51 9.83
C LYS A 212 3.65 -8.19 9.24
N MET A 213 4.16 -7.03 9.64
CA MET A 213 5.57 -6.69 9.58
C MET A 213 6.18 -6.89 10.97
N ALA A 214 7.48 -7.00 11.06
CA ALA A 214 8.21 -7.17 12.32
C ALA A 214 9.59 -6.54 12.23
N VAL A 215 10.19 -6.24 13.37
CA VAL A 215 11.62 -6.01 13.47
C VAL A 215 12.33 -7.33 13.21
N VAL A 216 13.25 -7.33 12.25
CA VAL A 216 13.99 -8.52 11.82
C VAL A 216 15.49 -8.27 11.88
N LYS A 217 16.30 -9.33 11.92
CA LYS A 217 17.76 -9.22 11.93
C LYS A 217 18.29 -9.04 10.50
N PRO A 218 19.37 -8.26 10.29
CA PRO A 218 20.08 -8.22 9.01
C PRO A 218 20.50 -9.64 8.56
N PRO A 219 20.54 -9.93 7.24
CA PRO A 219 20.24 -9.03 6.12
C PRO A 219 18.75 -8.95 5.75
N ALA A 220 17.86 -9.51 6.55
CA ALA A 220 16.43 -9.47 6.30
C ALA A 220 15.85 -8.06 6.57
N GLY A 221 14.81 -7.70 5.80
CA GLY A 221 14.11 -6.42 5.95
C GLY A 221 14.82 -5.25 5.29
N LYS A 222 14.35 -4.05 5.63
CA LYS A 222 14.91 -2.77 5.18
C LYS A 222 15.00 -1.82 6.36
N GLU A 223 16.04 -1.00 6.40
CA GLU A 223 16.22 0.03 7.43
C GLU A 223 14.99 0.91 7.58
N ALA A 224 14.61 1.13 8.82
CA ALA A 224 13.52 1.99 9.25
C ALA A 224 14.01 2.93 10.35
N ILE A 225 13.73 4.22 10.20
CA ILE A 225 14.15 5.27 11.14
C ILE A 225 12.93 6.12 11.47
N THR A 226 12.62 6.23 12.78
CA THR A 226 11.52 7.03 13.32
C THR A 226 12.00 7.78 14.55
N ASP A 227 11.92 9.11 14.54
CA ASP A 227 12.04 9.89 15.76
C ASP A 227 10.67 9.98 16.42
N TYR A 228 10.65 9.96 17.75
CA TYR A 228 9.42 10.13 18.51
C TYR A 228 9.60 11.13 19.67
N ARG A 229 8.51 11.77 20.04
CA ARG A 229 8.41 12.64 21.21
C ARG A 229 7.05 12.46 21.88
N VAL A 230 7.05 12.23 23.20
CA VAL A 230 5.82 12.20 24.00
C VAL A 230 5.32 13.65 24.16
N LEU A 231 4.05 13.88 23.86
CA LEU A 231 3.42 15.20 23.96
C LEU A 231 2.60 15.34 25.23
N GLY A 232 2.01 14.24 25.66
CA GLY A 232 1.24 14.14 26.90
C GLY A 232 1.00 12.68 27.26
N SER A 233 0.70 12.40 28.51
CA SER A 233 0.43 11.04 28.96
C SER A 233 -0.43 11.02 30.23
N ASP A 234 -1.17 9.93 30.41
CA ASP A 234 -1.85 9.57 31.65
C ASP A 234 -1.46 8.16 32.08
N SER A 235 -0.64 8.08 33.13
CA SER A 235 -0.18 6.81 33.69
C SER A 235 -1.32 6.00 34.33
N THR A 236 -2.37 6.69 34.85
CA THR A 236 -3.54 6.04 35.46
C THR A 236 -4.40 5.37 34.39
N ALA A 237 -4.71 6.11 33.33
CA ALA A 237 -5.43 5.57 32.17
C ALA A 237 -4.51 4.75 31.23
N ASN A 238 -3.19 4.83 31.44
CA ASN A 238 -2.16 4.06 30.71
C ASN A 238 -2.14 4.33 29.21
N TRP A 239 -2.06 5.63 28.85
CA TRP A 239 -1.88 6.08 27.46
C TRP A 239 -0.85 7.21 27.35
N ALA A 240 -0.32 7.39 26.15
CA ALA A 240 0.47 8.57 25.80
C ALA A 240 0.13 9.05 24.38
N SER A 241 0.12 10.37 24.19
CA SER A 241 0.10 11.04 22.91
C SER A 241 1.54 11.23 22.44
N VAL A 242 1.82 10.79 21.20
CA VAL A 242 3.18 10.73 20.66
C VAL A 242 3.22 11.35 19.27
N GLU A 243 4.16 12.26 19.06
CA GLU A 243 4.54 12.75 17.75
C GLU A 243 5.62 11.83 17.18
N CYS A 244 5.48 11.44 15.90
CA CYS A 244 6.46 10.62 15.20
C CYS A 244 6.91 11.33 13.92
N ILE A 245 8.22 11.49 13.73
CA ILE A 245 8.83 11.97 12.48
C ILE A 245 9.46 10.76 11.78
N ILE A 246 9.05 10.47 10.55
CA ILE A 246 9.59 9.32 9.84
C ILE A 246 10.55 9.74 8.73
N HIS A 247 11.77 9.18 8.75
CA HIS A 247 12.79 9.39 7.73
C HIS A 247 12.71 8.34 6.61
N THR A 248 12.08 7.22 6.88
CA THR A 248 11.83 6.11 5.95
C THR A 248 10.33 5.80 5.91
N GLY A 249 9.85 5.11 4.86
CA GLY A 249 8.43 4.78 4.70
C GLY A 249 8.20 3.26 4.53
N ARG A 250 8.51 2.45 5.56
CA ARG A 250 8.25 1.00 5.49
C ARG A 250 6.80 0.70 5.87
N THR A 251 6.25 -0.35 5.28
CA THR A 251 4.89 -0.81 5.62
C THR A 251 4.76 -0.99 7.13
N HIS A 252 3.71 -0.38 7.72
CA HIS A 252 3.42 -0.40 9.16
C HIS A 252 4.55 0.14 10.06
N GLN A 253 5.47 0.97 9.56
CA GLN A 253 6.70 1.35 10.27
C GLN A 253 6.43 1.87 11.68
N ILE A 254 5.63 2.92 11.85
CA ILE A 254 5.33 3.52 13.15
C ILE A 254 4.68 2.48 14.06
N ARG A 255 3.73 1.72 13.56
CA ARG A 255 2.99 0.69 14.30
C ARG A 255 3.92 -0.39 14.86
N VAL A 256 4.89 -0.83 14.04
CA VAL A 256 5.92 -1.81 14.46
C VAL A 256 6.87 -1.19 15.46
N HIS A 257 7.41 0.01 15.19
CA HIS A 257 8.36 0.65 16.09
C HIS A 257 7.77 0.92 17.47
N LEU A 258 6.58 1.52 17.55
CA LEU A 258 5.96 1.81 18.85
C LEU A 258 5.65 0.52 19.62
N LYS A 259 5.23 -0.56 18.91
CA LYS A 259 4.95 -1.85 19.56
C LYS A 259 6.21 -2.61 19.97
N GLU A 260 7.19 -2.75 19.07
CA GLU A 260 8.33 -3.65 19.28
C GLU A 260 9.49 -2.98 20.03
N CYS A 261 9.71 -1.65 19.83
CA CYS A 261 10.81 -0.92 20.43
C CYS A 261 10.42 -0.21 21.74
N LEU A 262 9.18 0.28 21.84
CA LEU A 262 8.70 0.98 23.04
C LEU A 262 7.74 0.15 23.90
N HIS A 263 7.30 -1.00 23.43
CA HIS A 263 6.26 -1.84 24.05
C HIS A 263 4.91 -1.10 24.26
N CYS A 264 4.69 -0.02 23.51
CA CYS A 264 3.52 0.84 23.56
C CYS A 264 2.75 0.75 22.23
N PRO A 265 1.93 -0.28 22.00
CA PRO A 265 1.16 -0.39 20.74
C PRO A 265 0.15 0.75 20.61
N ILE A 266 -0.11 1.19 19.38
CA ILE A 266 -1.09 2.23 19.11
C ILE A 266 -2.48 1.78 19.58
N LEU A 267 -3.25 2.71 20.17
CA LEU A 267 -4.64 2.46 20.55
C LEU A 267 -5.47 2.11 19.29
N GLY A 268 -6.35 1.13 19.42
CA GLY A 268 -7.21 0.69 18.32
C GLY A 268 -6.49 -0.10 17.22
N ASP A 269 -5.20 -0.44 17.35
CA ASP A 269 -4.49 -1.22 16.34
C ASP A 269 -4.93 -2.69 16.35
N PRO A 270 -5.66 -3.18 15.30
CA PRO A 270 -6.17 -4.54 15.27
C PRO A 270 -5.09 -5.59 14.96
N VAL A 271 -3.91 -5.15 14.50
CA VAL A 271 -2.82 -6.03 14.04
C VAL A 271 -1.75 -6.18 15.09
N TYR A 272 -1.28 -5.08 15.68
CA TYR A 272 -0.16 -5.04 16.63
C TYR A 272 -0.60 -4.82 18.08
N GLY A 273 -1.79 -4.28 18.29
CA GLY A 273 -2.41 -4.11 19.60
C GLY A 273 -3.31 -5.28 19.99
N GLN A 274 -3.93 -5.12 21.12
CA GLN A 274 -5.04 -5.95 21.60
C GLN A 274 -6.18 -5.02 22.06
N PRO A 275 -6.94 -4.39 21.12
CA PRO A 275 -7.88 -3.31 21.44
C PRO A 275 -8.81 -3.62 22.61
N ARG A 276 -9.36 -4.84 22.65
CA ARG A 276 -10.26 -5.27 23.73
C ARG A 276 -9.63 -5.32 25.13
N ARG A 277 -8.30 -5.32 25.23
CA ARG A 277 -7.54 -5.36 26.50
C ARG A 277 -6.94 -4.01 26.89
N GLN A 278 -7.05 -3.00 26.02
CA GLN A 278 -6.58 -1.65 26.29
C GLN A 278 -7.52 -1.01 27.33
N LYS A 279 -6.95 -0.24 28.26
CA LYS A 279 -7.73 0.45 29.29
C LYS A 279 -8.64 1.52 28.69
N VAL A 280 -8.15 2.20 27.65
CA VAL A 280 -8.91 3.18 26.89
C VAL A 280 -9.42 2.52 25.61
N GLN A 281 -10.72 2.63 25.37
CA GLN A 281 -11.37 2.10 24.17
C GLN A 281 -11.52 3.20 23.12
N VAL A 282 -11.14 2.90 21.89
CA VAL A 282 -11.24 3.81 20.74
C VAL A 282 -11.84 3.06 19.55
N ASN A 283 -12.46 3.79 18.63
CA ASN A 283 -13.22 3.21 17.51
C ASN A 283 -12.36 3.03 16.24
N ARG A 284 -11.11 3.52 16.25
CA ARG A 284 -10.22 3.48 15.09
C ARG A 284 -8.76 3.30 15.51
N LEU A 285 -7.90 3.03 14.54
CA LEU A 285 -6.45 3.15 14.73
C LEU A 285 -6.09 4.62 15.02
N MET A 286 -5.54 4.89 16.19
CA MET A 286 -5.14 6.23 16.61
C MET A 286 -3.78 6.62 16.02
N LEU A 287 -3.73 6.69 14.68
CA LEU A 287 -2.57 7.12 13.88
C LEU A 287 -3.02 8.07 12.78
N HIS A 288 -2.40 9.23 12.72
CA HIS A 288 -2.77 10.31 11.81
C HIS A 288 -1.52 10.99 11.24
N ALA A 289 -1.41 11.07 9.90
CA ALA A 289 -0.37 11.81 9.19
C ALA A 289 -0.70 13.31 9.25
N SER A 290 -0.29 13.96 10.32
CA SER A 290 -0.68 15.35 10.63
C SER A 290 -0.01 16.38 9.73
N GLN A 291 1.21 16.10 9.24
CA GLN A 291 1.93 17.04 8.38
C GLN A 291 2.71 16.33 7.30
N LEU A 292 2.69 16.91 6.10
CA LEU A 292 3.51 16.51 4.96
C LEU A 292 4.18 17.74 4.37
N SER A 293 5.50 17.69 4.16
CA SER A 293 6.22 18.77 3.50
C SER A 293 7.16 18.23 2.41
N PHE A 294 7.20 18.94 1.28
CA PHE A 294 8.01 18.63 0.11
C PHE A 294 8.23 19.91 -0.72
N ASN A 295 9.14 19.85 -1.68
CA ASN A 295 9.31 20.97 -2.63
C ASN A 295 8.31 20.81 -3.76
N HIS A 296 7.63 21.89 -4.13
CA HIS A 296 6.69 21.88 -5.25
C HIS A 296 7.39 21.40 -6.53
N PRO A 297 6.80 20.47 -7.30
CA PRO A 297 7.46 19.84 -8.45
C PRO A 297 7.97 20.80 -9.52
N VAL A 298 7.27 21.92 -9.71
CA VAL A 298 7.56 22.91 -10.75
C VAL A 298 8.27 24.14 -10.19
N THR A 299 7.71 24.78 -9.15
CA THR A 299 8.28 26.02 -8.58
C THR A 299 9.48 25.78 -7.68
N SER A 300 9.67 24.56 -7.19
CA SER A 300 10.69 24.19 -6.20
C SER A 300 10.51 24.87 -4.82
N ASP A 301 9.43 25.58 -4.58
CA ASP A 301 9.14 26.18 -3.28
C ASP A 301 8.86 25.10 -2.23
N ARG A 302 9.38 25.27 -1.03
CA ARG A 302 9.10 24.37 0.08
C ARG A 302 7.68 24.57 0.57
N MET A 303 6.84 23.56 0.39
CA MET A 303 5.45 23.57 0.86
C MET A 303 5.27 22.67 2.07
N THR A 304 4.37 23.07 2.96
CA THR A 304 4.00 22.30 4.15
C THR A 304 2.49 22.29 4.28
N PHE A 305 1.93 21.10 4.34
CA PHE A 305 0.50 20.86 4.46
C PHE A 305 0.19 20.19 5.78
N ASN A 306 -0.88 20.65 6.43
CA ASN A 306 -1.35 20.12 7.70
C ASN A 306 -2.76 19.56 7.52
N ALA A 307 -2.96 18.31 7.92
CA ALA A 307 -4.29 17.74 8.07
C ALA A 307 -4.80 18.03 9.47
N PRO A 308 -6.03 18.56 9.63
CA PRO A 308 -6.63 18.76 10.92
C PRO A 308 -6.63 17.46 11.74
N LEU A 309 -6.31 17.58 13.02
CA LEU A 309 -6.36 16.44 13.93
C LEU A 309 -7.81 15.99 14.10
N PRO A 310 -8.13 14.71 13.88
CA PRO A 310 -9.49 14.21 14.07
C PRO A 310 -9.96 14.35 15.52
N ASP A 311 -11.26 14.59 15.72
CA ASP A 311 -11.87 14.85 17.04
C ASP A 311 -11.54 13.77 18.08
N GLU A 312 -11.41 12.51 17.64
CA GLU A 312 -11.06 11.40 18.54
C GLU A 312 -9.71 11.55 19.21
N PHE A 313 -8.81 12.39 18.67
CA PHE A 313 -7.50 12.68 19.27
C PHE A 313 -7.58 13.76 20.35
N LEU A 314 -8.58 14.63 20.33
CA LEU A 314 -8.69 15.79 21.25
C LEU A 314 -8.75 15.35 22.73
N ALA A 315 -9.28 14.17 23.01
CA ALA A 315 -9.32 13.59 24.35
C ALA A 315 -7.92 13.21 24.90
N PHE A 316 -6.87 13.29 24.07
CA PHE A 316 -5.50 12.87 24.37
C PHE A 316 -4.47 14.01 24.21
N GLU A 317 -4.93 15.23 24.14
CA GLU A 317 -4.10 16.43 24.09
C GLU A 317 -3.81 17.02 25.48
#